data_63f28aeeb163dee2f7822a962918baa3
#
_entry.id   63f28aeeb163dee2f7822a962918baa3
#
_cell.length_a   1.000
_cell.length_b   1.000
_cell.length_c   1.000
_cell.angle_alpha   90.00
_cell.angle_beta   90.00
_cell.angle_gamma   90.00
#
_symmetry.space_group_name_H-M   'P 1'
#
loop_
_entity.id
_entity.type
_entity.pdbx_description
1 polymer ?
#
loop_
_entity_poly.entity_id
_entity_poly.type
_entity_poly.pdbx_seq_one_letter_code
_entity_poly.pdbx_strand_id
1 'polypeptide(L)'
;MELSLIPNQKRLTFYIERLIYGVAIAMPLQPMVGDVLLWLAIGLALYDLISSKSLSLPTGYLSWTVMIFVIWTGISSLMSPNWDWSIQSWFYQIVAGGGMYYLVRTYIRTPKQWNYFLRAFLGTAVLVCIIGAYQYIFVPNIHIKEWVDAAQFPKLMRRMAST
;
A
#
# COMPACT_ATOMS: atom_id res chain seq x y z
N MET A 1 26.11 14.73 -10.13
CA MET A 1 26.84 13.54 -10.62
C MET A 1 25.81 12.60 -11.25
N GLU A 2 25.55 12.74 -12.55
CA GLU A 2 24.64 11.84 -13.28
C GLU A 2 25.39 10.53 -13.49
N LEU A 3 25.03 9.52 -12.69
CA LEU A 3 25.42 8.15 -12.98
C LEU A 3 24.81 7.76 -14.34
N SER A 4 25.65 7.57 -15.33
CA SER A 4 25.30 7.01 -16.64
C SER A 4 24.77 5.58 -16.42
N LEU A 5 23.48 5.47 -16.11
CA LEU A 5 22.80 4.18 -15.96
C LEU A 5 22.88 3.41 -17.28
N ILE A 6 23.25 2.14 -17.18
CA ILE A 6 23.24 1.18 -18.29
C ILE A 6 21.83 1.22 -18.93
N PRO A 7 21.68 1.14 -20.26
CA PRO A 7 20.38 1.28 -20.94
C PRO A 7 19.27 0.40 -20.38
N ASN A 8 19.60 -0.78 -19.89
CA ASN A 8 18.63 -1.70 -19.25
C ASN A 8 18.14 -1.19 -17.88
N GLN A 9 18.98 -0.53 -17.09
CA GLN A 9 18.56 0.04 -15.79
C GLN A 9 17.60 1.22 -15.97
N LYS A 10 17.79 2.06 -16.99
CA LYS A 10 16.84 3.15 -17.28
C LYS A 10 15.44 2.62 -17.62
N ARG A 11 15.37 1.53 -18.39
CA ARG A 11 14.10 0.88 -18.71
C ARG A 11 13.44 0.28 -17.47
N LEU A 12 14.20 -0.39 -16.62
CA LEU A 12 13.69 -1.02 -15.40
C LEU A 12 13.11 0.04 -14.43
N THR A 13 13.86 1.12 -14.18
CA THR A 13 13.39 2.24 -13.36
C THR A 13 12.09 2.83 -13.90
N PHE A 14 11.96 2.98 -15.22
CA PHE A 14 10.73 3.46 -15.84
C PHE A 14 9.53 2.52 -15.60
N TYR A 15 9.71 1.19 -15.71
CA TYR A 15 8.65 0.23 -15.43
C TYR A 15 8.22 0.25 -13.95
N ILE A 16 9.18 0.31 -13.03
CA ILE A 16 8.89 0.41 -11.60
C ILE A 16 8.10 1.68 -11.29
N GLU A 17 8.49 2.83 -11.85
CA GLU A 17 7.76 4.09 -11.70
C GLU A 17 6.31 3.97 -12.19
N ARG A 18 6.07 3.34 -13.33
CA ARG A 18 4.72 3.13 -13.87
C ARG A 18 3.89 2.19 -12.99
N LEU A 19 4.50 1.16 -12.44
CA LEU A 19 3.83 0.27 -11.50
C LEU A 19 3.44 1.01 -10.21
N ILE A 20 4.29 1.89 -9.68
CA ILE A 20 3.97 2.71 -8.49
C ILE A 20 2.73 3.57 -8.74
N TYR A 21 2.61 4.21 -9.92
CA TYR A 21 1.40 4.96 -10.27
C TYR A 21 0.19 4.03 -10.43
N GLY A 22 0.39 2.86 -11.02
CA GLY A 22 -0.65 1.82 -11.12
C GLY A 22 -1.16 1.38 -9.75
N VAL A 23 -0.27 1.15 -8.79
CA VAL A 23 -0.63 0.82 -7.39
C VAL A 23 -1.43 1.96 -6.75
N ALA A 24 -0.98 3.21 -6.91
CA ALA A 24 -1.67 4.37 -6.34
C ALA A 24 -3.12 4.53 -6.85
N ILE A 25 -3.38 4.11 -8.09
CA ILE A 25 -4.72 4.13 -8.69
C ILE A 25 -5.51 2.87 -8.33
N ALA A 26 -4.91 1.70 -8.47
CA ALA A 26 -5.62 0.44 -8.35
C ALA A 26 -5.96 0.07 -6.89
N MET A 27 -5.07 0.36 -5.94
CA MET A 27 -5.25 -0.07 -4.56
C MET A 27 -6.54 0.46 -3.90
N PRO A 28 -6.93 1.74 -4.07
CA PRO A 28 -8.19 2.23 -3.53
C PRO A 28 -9.43 1.74 -4.28
N LEU A 29 -9.31 1.39 -5.57
CA LEU A 29 -10.44 0.94 -6.40
C LEU A 29 -10.67 -0.56 -6.30
N GLN A 30 -9.62 -1.33 -6.40
CA GLN A 30 -9.63 -2.79 -6.41
C GLN A 30 -8.38 -3.32 -5.70
N PRO A 31 -8.44 -3.58 -4.39
CA PRO A 31 -7.26 -3.97 -3.59
C PRO A 31 -6.48 -5.16 -4.17
N MET A 32 -7.17 -6.20 -4.67
CA MET A 32 -6.49 -7.36 -5.26
C MET A 32 -5.58 -7.00 -6.44
N VAL A 33 -6.04 -6.09 -7.32
CA VAL A 33 -5.23 -5.61 -8.46
C VAL A 33 -4.08 -4.76 -7.94
N GLY A 34 -4.33 -3.90 -6.96
CA GLY A 34 -3.31 -3.09 -6.30
C GLY A 34 -2.20 -3.94 -5.68
N ASP A 35 -2.56 -5.02 -4.99
CA ASP A 35 -1.62 -5.96 -4.39
C ASP A 35 -0.75 -6.66 -5.44
N VAL A 36 -1.33 -7.15 -6.52
CA VAL A 36 -0.57 -7.78 -7.62
C VAL A 36 0.44 -6.80 -8.20
N LEU A 37 0.03 -5.55 -8.47
CA LEU A 37 0.92 -4.52 -9.00
C LEU A 37 2.03 -4.17 -8.00
N LEU A 38 1.72 -4.11 -6.71
CA LEU A 38 2.68 -3.85 -5.64
C LEU A 38 3.74 -4.96 -5.56
N TRP A 39 3.31 -6.23 -5.55
CA TRP A 39 4.25 -7.35 -5.51
C TRP A 39 5.12 -7.42 -6.76
N LEU A 40 4.59 -7.10 -7.94
CA LEU A 40 5.39 -6.96 -9.16
C LEU A 40 6.41 -5.83 -9.04
N ALA A 41 6.01 -4.68 -8.52
CA ALA A 41 6.91 -3.54 -8.32
C ALA A 41 8.02 -3.87 -7.32
N ILE A 42 7.70 -4.54 -6.20
CA ILE A 42 8.68 -5.01 -5.20
C ILE A 42 9.64 -6.02 -5.83
N GLY A 43 9.13 -6.99 -6.59
CA GLY A 43 9.97 -7.99 -7.28
C GLY A 43 10.96 -7.36 -8.26
N LEU A 44 10.50 -6.41 -9.08
CA LEU A 44 11.38 -5.67 -9.99
C LEU A 44 12.39 -4.79 -9.26
N ALA A 45 12.00 -4.16 -8.14
CA ALA A 45 12.90 -3.37 -7.33
C ALA A 45 13.98 -4.23 -6.64
N LEU A 46 13.62 -5.43 -6.17
CA LEU A 46 14.58 -6.41 -5.64
C LEU A 46 15.56 -6.86 -6.73
N TYR A 47 15.07 -7.13 -7.92
CA TYR A 47 15.92 -7.46 -9.06
C TYR A 47 16.91 -6.30 -9.38
N ASP A 48 16.42 -5.07 -9.40
CA ASP A 48 17.26 -3.87 -9.60
C ASP A 48 18.32 -3.74 -8.50
N LEU A 49 17.95 -3.96 -7.25
CA LEU A 49 18.83 -3.91 -6.09
C LEU A 49 19.96 -4.95 -6.18
N ILE A 50 19.62 -6.19 -6.53
CA ILE A 50 20.60 -7.29 -6.68
C ILE A 50 21.53 -7.01 -7.86
N SER A 51 20.96 -6.54 -8.99
CA SER A 51 21.71 -6.27 -10.22
C SER A 51 22.65 -5.08 -10.09
N SER A 52 22.24 -4.03 -9.38
CA SER A 52 23.03 -2.81 -9.22
C SER A 52 24.10 -2.88 -8.13
N LYS A 53 24.04 -3.91 -7.27
CA LYS A 53 24.91 -4.08 -6.08
C LYS A 53 24.98 -2.83 -5.18
N SER A 54 24.06 -1.90 -5.31
CA SER A 54 24.00 -0.65 -4.56
C SER A 54 22.84 -0.70 -3.57
N LEU A 55 23.09 -1.18 -2.36
CA LEU A 55 22.13 -1.10 -1.26
C LEU A 55 22.09 0.34 -0.74
N SER A 56 21.32 1.20 -1.39
CA SER A 56 21.03 2.52 -0.85
C SER A 56 19.81 2.43 0.05
N LEU A 57 20.02 2.04 1.31
CA LEU A 57 18.95 2.17 2.30
C LEU A 57 18.60 3.66 2.46
N PRO A 58 17.30 3.99 2.49
CA PRO A 58 16.89 5.36 2.69
C PRO A 58 17.37 5.84 4.06
N THR A 59 18.28 6.82 4.06
CA THR A 59 18.81 7.47 5.26
C THR A 59 17.99 8.70 5.59
N GLY A 60 17.81 9.00 6.89
CA GLY A 60 17.12 10.20 7.37
C GLY A 60 16.16 9.93 8.51
N TYR A 61 15.74 11.01 9.18
CA TYR A 61 14.83 10.92 10.34
C TYR A 61 13.55 10.13 10.07
N LEU A 62 12.94 10.33 8.90
CA LEU A 62 11.73 9.62 8.51
C LEU A 62 11.95 8.09 8.44
N SER A 63 13.09 7.65 7.94
CA SER A 63 13.41 6.21 7.86
C SER A 63 13.57 5.59 9.24
N TRP A 64 14.18 6.32 10.17
CA TRP A 64 14.28 5.89 11.57
C TRP A 64 12.91 5.79 12.23
N THR A 65 12.04 6.77 12.02
CA THR A 65 10.66 6.75 12.54
C THR A 65 9.88 5.54 12.02
N VAL A 66 9.97 5.27 10.71
CA VAL A 66 9.33 4.09 10.10
C VAL A 66 9.91 2.80 10.71
N MET A 67 11.21 2.71 10.90
CA MET A 67 11.86 1.53 11.47
C MET A 67 11.43 1.29 12.93
N ILE A 68 11.38 2.34 13.74
CA ILE A 68 10.88 2.26 15.13
C ILE A 68 9.41 1.80 15.14
N PHE A 69 8.58 2.35 14.26
CA PHE A 69 7.17 1.96 14.13
C PHE A 69 7.03 0.48 13.75
N VAL A 70 7.82 -0.01 12.79
CA VAL A 70 7.85 -1.42 12.38
C VAL A 70 8.21 -2.34 13.56
N ILE A 71 9.26 -2.00 14.29
CA ILE A 71 9.71 -2.78 15.46
C ILE A 71 8.63 -2.78 16.55
N TRP A 72 8.08 -1.61 16.86
CA TRP A 72 7.06 -1.46 17.89
C TRP A 72 5.78 -2.24 17.59
N THR A 73 5.28 -2.14 16.36
CA THR A 73 4.09 -2.89 15.93
C THR A 73 4.36 -4.39 15.87
N GLY A 74 5.58 -4.82 15.55
CA GLY A 74 6.00 -6.22 15.61
C GLY A 74 5.96 -6.78 17.03
N ILE A 75 6.53 -6.05 17.99
CA ILE A 75 6.47 -6.43 19.41
C ILE A 75 5.02 -6.53 19.89
N SER A 76 4.18 -5.53 19.54
CA SER A 76 2.76 -5.54 19.88
C SER A 76 2.02 -6.75 19.30
N SER A 77 2.35 -7.13 18.06
CA SER A 77 1.75 -8.31 17.41
C SER A 77 2.13 -9.64 18.08
N LEU A 78 3.37 -9.73 18.57
CA LEU A 78 3.86 -10.89 19.35
C LEU A 78 3.16 -11.03 20.70
N MET A 79 2.77 -9.92 21.31
CA MET A 79 2.08 -9.89 22.60
C MET A 79 0.56 -10.08 22.48
N SER A 80 0.04 -10.23 21.27
CA SER A 80 -1.39 -10.46 21.04
C SER A 80 -1.81 -11.84 21.50
N PRO A 81 -3.02 -12.01 22.09
CA PRO A 81 -3.57 -13.33 22.42
C PRO A 81 -3.67 -14.28 21.22
N ASN A 82 -3.87 -13.75 20.02
CA ASN A 82 -3.89 -14.45 18.75
C ASN A 82 -2.65 -14.14 17.92
N TRP A 83 -1.46 -14.41 18.47
CA TRP A 83 -0.19 -14.01 17.90
C TRP A 83 0.03 -14.52 16.47
N ASP A 84 -0.43 -15.73 16.11
CA ASP A 84 -0.29 -16.30 14.77
C ASP A 84 -0.94 -15.40 13.69
N TRP A 85 -2.20 -15.02 13.91
CA TRP A 85 -2.92 -14.12 13.00
C TRP A 85 -2.34 -12.70 13.00
N SER A 86 -1.95 -12.23 14.18
CA SER A 86 -1.39 -10.88 14.34
C SER A 86 -0.05 -10.74 13.63
N ILE A 87 0.83 -11.74 13.73
CA ILE A 87 2.12 -11.75 13.04
C ILE A 87 1.94 -11.85 11.53
N GLN A 88 1.06 -12.71 11.05
CA GLN A 88 0.80 -12.84 9.62
C GLN A 88 0.28 -11.53 9.04
N SER A 89 -0.69 -10.90 9.69
CA SER A 89 -1.24 -9.61 9.28
C SER A 89 -0.19 -8.50 9.34
N TRP A 90 0.62 -8.47 10.41
CA TRP A 90 1.70 -7.52 10.57
C TRP A 90 2.75 -7.68 9.45
N PHE A 91 3.19 -8.91 9.19
CA PHE A 91 4.16 -9.17 8.12
C PHE A 91 3.64 -8.69 6.76
N TYR A 92 2.39 -9.00 6.44
CA TYR A 92 1.77 -8.56 5.19
C TYR A 92 1.71 -7.02 5.10
N GLN A 93 1.24 -6.34 6.14
CA GLN A 93 1.14 -4.89 6.19
C GLN A 93 2.51 -4.20 6.12
N ILE A 94 3.52 -4.75 6.80
CA ILE A 94 4.87 -4.20 6.80
C ILE A 94 5.55 -4.38 5.44
N VAL A 95 5.41 -5.55 4.82
CA VAL A 95 5.98 -5.78 3.49
C VAL A 95 5.28 -4.89 2.45
N ALA A 96 3.96 -4.78 2.51
CA ALA A 96 3.19 -3.92 1.61
C ALA A 96 3.49 -2.43 1.85
N GLY A 97 3.33 -1.95 3.09
CA GLY A 97 3.54 -0.55 3.43
C GLY A 97 5.00 -0.12 3.37
N GLY A 98 5.90 -0.91 3.94
CA GLY A 98 7.34 -0.66 3.89
C GLY A 98 7.91 -0.77 2.48
N GLY A 99 7.45 -1.76 1.71
CA GLY A 99 7.78 -1.91 0.30
C GLY A 99 7.34 -0.70 -0.52
N MET A 100 6.09 -0.24 -0.34
CA MET A 100 5.59 0.95 -1.01
C MET A 100 6.37 2.21 -0.62
N TYR A 101 6.67 2.38 0.67
CA TYR A 101 7.51 3.48 1.15
C TYR A 101 8.89 3.48 0.48
N TYR A 102 9.54 2.31 0.44
CA TYR A 102 10.84 2.15 -0.21
C TYR A 102 10.78 2.47 -1.70
N LEU A 103 9.78 1.95 -2.41
CA LEU A 103 9.57 2.17 -3.85
C LEU A 103 9.40 3.66 -4.16
N VAL A 104 8.48 4.33 -3.46
CA VAL A 104 8.20 5.76 -3.66
C VAL A 104 9.45 6.59 -3.41
N ARG A 105 10.15 6.33 -2.29
CA ARG A 105 11.34 7.10 -1.93
C ARG A 105 12.52 6.89 -2.86
N THR A 106 12.66 5.68 -3.41
CA THR A 106 13.79 5.31 -4.28
C THR A 106 13.57 5.74 -5.72
N TYR A 107 12.36 5.60 -6.23
CA TYR A 107 12.07 5.76 -7.65
C TYR A 107 11.35 7.08 -8.00
N ILE A 108 10.63 7.71 -7.06
CA ILE A 108 10.01 9.02 -7.24
C ILE A 108 10.93 10.11 -6.68
N ARG A 109 11.83 10.61 -7.54
CA ARG A 109 12.90 11.55 -7.12
C ARG A 109 12.64 12.99 -7.51
N THR A 110 11.88 13.22 -8.57
CA THR A 110 11.68 14.58 -9.11
C THR A 110 10.36 15.17 -8.62
N PRO A 111 10.27 16.51 -8.41
CA PRO A 111 9.02 17.18 -8.05
C PRO A 111 7.91 16.93 -9.06
N LYS A 112 8.25 16.72 -10.34
CA LYS A 112 7.29 16.41 -11.40
C LYS A 112 6.66 15.03 -11.22
N GLN A 113 7.47 14.01 -10.88
CA GLN A 113 6.99 12.65 -10.56
C GLN A 113 6.12 12.66 -9.31
N TRP A 114 6.49 13.42 -8.27
CA TRP A 114 5.69 13.62 -7.08
C TRP A 114 4.32 14.20 -7.39
N ASN A 115 4.25 15.23 -8.21
CA ASN A 115 2.99 15.84 -8.62
C ASN A 115 2.10 14.86 -9.39
N TYR A 116 2.66 14.02 -10.25
CA TYR A 116 1.90 12.97 -10.93
C TYR A 116 1.38 11.91 -9.94
N PHE A 117 2.21 11.45 -9.04
CA PHE A 117 1.84 10.50 -8.01
C PHE A 117 0.70 11.03 -7.13
N LEU A 118 0.83 12.25 -6.61
CA LEU A 118 -0.18 12.88 -5.78
C LEU A 118 -1.50 13.10 -6.54
N ARG A 119 -1.43 13.55 -7.80
CA ARG A 119 -2.64 13.71 -8.62
C ARG A 119 -3.35 12.39 -8.88
N ALA A 120 -2.60 11.32 -9.17
CA ALA A 120 -3.16 9.99 -9.33
C ALA A 120 -3.84 9.52 -8.05
N PHE A 121 -3.15 9.61 -6.91
CA PHE A 121 -3.66 9.20 -5.61
C PHE A 121 -4.90 10.01 -5.19
N LEU A 122 -4.82 11.35 -5.23
CA LEU A 122 -5.94 12.23 -4.86
C LEU A 122 -7.12 12.07 -5.82
N GLY A 123 -6.88 11.96 -7.12
CA GLY A 123 -7.93 11.74 -8.11
C GLY A 123 -8.68 10.44 -7.85
N THR A 124 -7.95 9.36 -7.52
CA THR A 124 -8.56 8.08 -7.16
C THR A 124 -9.31 8.16 -5.83
N ALA A 125 -8.77 8.86 -4.82
CA ALA A 125 -9.46 9.06 -3.56
C ALA A 125 -10.80 9.80 -3.75
N VAL A 126 -10.83 10.86 -4.56
CA VAL A 126 -12.06 11.57 -4.90
C VAL A 126 -13.04 10.66 -5.60
N LEU A 127 -12.58 9.85 -6.56
CA LEU A 127 -13.43 8.89 -7.27
C LEU A 127 -14.08 7.87 -6.32
N VAL A 128 -13.29 7.32 -5.38
CA VAL A 128 -13.80 6.37 -4.36
C VAL A 128 -14.83 7.05 -3.46
N CYS A 129 -14.61 8.31 -3.05
CA CYS A 129 -15.58 9.07 -2.29
C CYS A 129 -16.90 9.28 -3.06
N ILE A 130 -16.82 9.58 -4.35
CA ILE A 130 -18.03 9.73 -5.22
C ILE A 130 -18.77 8.41 -5.31
N ILE A 131 -18.06 7.30 -5.56
CA ILE A 131 -18.67 5.96 -5.62
C ILE A 131 -19.32 5.60 -4.27
N GLY A 132 -18.64 5.87 -3.15
CA GLY A 132 -19.17 5.63 -1.81
C GLY A 132 -20.42 6.46 -1.52
N ALA A 133 -20.42 7.73 -1.88
CA ALA A 133 -21.58 8.60 -1.74
C ALA A 133 -22.75 8.11 -2.63
N TYR A 134 -22.48 7.71 -3.85
CA TYR A 134 -23.48 7.12 -4.74
C TYR A 134 -24.09 5.85 -4.15
N GLN A 135 -23.25 4.93 -3.64
CA GLN A 135 -23.71 3.70 -2.99
C GLN A 135 -24.57 4.01 -1.75
N TYR A 136 -24.14 4.98 -0.94
CA TYR A 136 -24.89 5.37 0.26
C TYR A 136 -26.29 5.93 -0.06
N ILE A 137 -26.42 6.72 -1.13
CA ILE A 137 -27.68 7.37 -1.49
C ILE A 137 -28.62 6.42 -2.25
N PHE A 138 -28.09 5.65 -3.22
CA PHE A 138 -28.90 4.91 -4.19
C PHE A 138 -28.96 3.39 -3.93
N VAL A 139 -28.08 2.87 -3.06
CA VAL A 139 -28.03 1.44 -2.75
C VAL A 139 -28.14 1.21 -1.23
N PRO A 140 -29.29 1.59 -0.62
CA PRO A 140 -29.46 1.54 0.85
C PRO A 140 -29.42 0.12 1.43
N ASN A 141 -29.51 -0.91 0.60
CA ASN A 141 -29.51 -2.32 1.01
C ASN A 141 -28.19 -3.03 0.66
N ILE A 142 -27.04 -2.37 0.82
CA ILE A 142 -25.78 -3.10 0.84
C ILE A 142 -25.89 -4.07 2.00
N HIS A 143 -26.00 -5.36 1.69
CA HIS A 143 -26.14 -6.40 2.69
C HIS A 143 -24.91 -6.40 3.59
N ILE A 144 -25.04 -5.71 4.72
CA ILE A 144 -24.04 -5.66 5.81
C ILE A 144 -23.63 -7.08 6.26
N LYS A 145 -24.43 -8.09 5.91
CA LYS A 145 -24.19 -9.53 6.15
C LYS A 145 -22.83 -10.02 5.64
N GLU A 146 -22.28 -9.41 4.59
CA GLU A 146 -20.98 -9.81 4.02
C GLU A 146 -19.78 -9.21 4.78
N TRP A 147 -20.01 -8.16 5.56
CA TRP A 147 -18.92 -7.42 6.25
C TRP A 147 -18.82 -7.76 7.74
N VAL A 148 -19.87 -8.30 8.32
CA VAL A 148 -19.89 -8.66 9.73
C VAL A 148 -20.31 -10.12 9.82
N ASP A 149 -19.45 -10.95 10.41
CA ASP A 149 -19.83 -12.31 10.76
C ASP A 149 -21.00 -12.26 11.75
N ALA A 150 -22.20 -12.44 11.22
CA ALA A 150 -23.45 -12.35 11.97
C ALA A 150 -23.50 -13.36 13.12
N ALA A 151 -22.73 -14.45 13.03
CA ALA A 151 -22.62 -15.46 14.08
C ALA A 151 -21.74 -14.96 15.25
N GLN A 152 -20.70 -14.19 14.96
CA GLN A 152 -19.80 -13.67 15.98
C GLN A 152 -20.29 -12.35 16.63
N PHE A 153 -21.04 -11.53 15.89
CA PHE A 153 -21.46 -10.21 16.37
C PHE A 153 -22.97 -9.93 16.21
N PRO A 154 -23.87 -10.77 16.79
CA PRO A 154 -25.32 -10.60 16.64
C PRO A 154 -25.83 -9.26 17.22
N LYS A 155 -25.13 -8.68 18.21
CA LYS A 155 -25.50 -7.39 18.83
C LYS A 155 -25.18 -6.19 17.94
N LEU A 156 -24.14 -6.27 17.10
CA LEU A 156 -23.79 -5.22 16.14
C LEU A 156 -24.81 -5.11 15.01
N MET A 157 -25.29 -6.26 14.52
CA MET A 157 -26.37 -6.31 13.51
C MET A 157 -27.67 -5.67 14.02
N ARG A 158 -28.01 -5.83 15.29
CA ARG A 158 -29.20 -5.25 15.90
C ARG A 158 -29.13 -3.72 16.03
N ARG A 159 -27.94 -3.16 16.24
CA ARG A 159 -27.71 -1.70 16.30
C ARG A 159 -27.77 -1.03 14.94
N MET A 160 -27.25 -1.69 13.90
CA MET A 160 -27.26 -1.16 12.54
C MET A 160 -28.62 -1.28 11.84
N ALA A 161 -29.46 -2.22 12.27
CA ALA A 161 -30.83 -2.39 11.76
C ALA A 161 -31.85 -1.45 12.44
N SER A 162 -31.45 -0.74 13.50
CA SER A 162 -32.34 0.14 14.29
C SER A 162 -32.08 1.63 14.04
N THR A 163 -31.15 1.99 13.17
CA THR A 163 -30.92 3.35 12.68
C THR A 163 -31.33 3.50 11.25
#